data_d58fa19413ec06d015e7d35401e6faa9
#
_entry.id   d58fa19413ec06d015e7d35401e6faa9
#
_cell.length_a   1.000
_cell.length_b   1.000
_cell.length_c   1.000
_cell.angle_alpha   90.00
_cell.angle_beta   90.00
_cell.angle_gamma   90.00
#
_symmetry.space_group_name_H-M   'P 1'
#
loop_
_entity.id
_entity.type
_entity.pdbx_description
1 polymer ?
#
loop_
_entity_poly.entity_id
_entity_poly.type
_entity_poly.pdbx_seq_one_letter_code
_entity_poly.pdbx_strand_id
1 'polypeptide(L)'
;MEYQIKYENGIANRGCLYRLKKVMDRAKAGEALNIAFLGGSITQGSLSSKPELCYAYHVYEWWKKTFPQTDFTYINAGIGGTTSQFGAEADLLSKEPDFVIIEFSVNDDSTEHFMETYEGLVRKVYTSKTKPAVLLVHNVFYNNGANAQLMHGRIARYYNLPAVSMQSTIYPEVVAGRIENREITPDDLHPNDAGHALVASVITYFLDKVKTEDATEQSEPDYPTPLTKNTYEKSIRHQNSDENVVCHGFVADTSAQRDITDCFKHGWTASKKGDSITLDVEGCNISVQYRKSVKLPAPVAEIIVDGDAEHAVRLDANFDETWGDKLELDTILEHGENKVHKVEVRLTETHENDAVPFYLVSVIGSSEK
;
A
#
# COMPACT_ATOMS: atom_id res chain seq x y z
N MET A 1 21.17 18.79 -13.04
CA MET A 1 21.95 19.24 -11.86
C MET A 1 22.34 18.01 -11.08
N GLU A 2 23.57 17.94 -10.56
CA GLU A 2 24.02 16.85 -9.70
C GLU A 2 23.86 17.33 -8.26
N TYR A 3 22.89 16.76 -7.52
CA TYR A 3 22.67 17.09 -6.12
C TYR A 3 23.68 16.37 -5.24
N GLN A 4 24.23 17.05 -4.24
CA GLN A 4 25.17 16.46 -3.29
C GLN A 4 24.40 15.81 -2.13
N ILE A 5 23.96 14.56 -2.32
CA ILE A 5 23.25 13.79 -1.32
C ILE A 5 24.23 12.94 -0.49
N LYS A 6 24.07 12.94 0.84
CA LYS A 6 24.76 12.02 1.75
C LYS A 6 23.99 10.70 1.84
N TYR A 7 24.15 9.86 0.83
CA TYR A 7 23.38 8.62 0.67
C TYR A 7 23.50 7.64 1.84
N GLU A 8 24.66 7.64 2.53
CA GLU A 8 24.88 6.78 3.71
C GLU A 8 23.84 7.03 4.81
N ASN A 9 23.43 8.28 4.98
CA ASN A 9 22.41 8.65 5.96
C ASN A 9 21.03 8.06 5.65
N GLY A 10 20.80 7.65 4.40
CA GLY A 10 19.57 7.06 3.95
C GLY A 10 19.36 5.61 4.39
N ILE A 11 20.38 4.95 4.92
CA ILE A 11 20.23 3.57 5.43
C ILE A 11 19.63 3.65 6.83
N ALA A 12 18.30 3.70 6.91
CA ALA A 12 17.57 3.81 8.18
C ALA A 12 17.67 2.51 9.03
N ASN A 13 17.75 1.37 8.37
CA ASN A 13 18.08 0.08 8.97
C ASN A 13 18.81 -0.77 7.93
N ARG A 14 19.98 -1.32 8.27
CA ARG A 14 20.68 -2.22 7.35
C ARG A 14 19.94 -3.55 7.20
N GLY A 15 19.44 -4.07 8.30
CA GLY A 15 18.70 -5.31 8.37
C GLY A 15 19.50 -6.56 7.97
N CYS A 16 18.78 -7.68 7.88
CA CYS A 16 19.29 -8.93 7.34
C CYS A 16 19.22 -8.92 5.81
N LEU A 17 20.35 -9.10 5.16
CA LEU A 17 20.48 -9.04 3.70
C LEU A 17 20.35 -10.41 3.01
N TYR A 18 20.16 -11.48 3.78
CA TYR A 18 20.18 -12.86 3.26
C TYR A 18 19.27 -13.05 2.04
N ARG A 19 17.98 -12.71 2.15
CA ARG A 19 17.04 -12.86 1.03
C ARG A 19 17.38 -11.96 -0.15
N LEU A 20 17.79 -10.72 0.11
CA LEU A 20 18.14 -9.77 -0.96
C LEU A 20 19.40 -10.24 -1.71
N LYS A 21 20.40 -10.75 -1.01
CA LYS A 21 21.58 -11.36 -1.64
C LYS A 21 21.20 -12.60 -2.45
N LYS A 22 20.33 -13.45 -1.93
CA LYS A 22 19.83 -14.63 -2.64
C LYS A 22 19.10 -14.26 -3.94
N VAL A 23 18.28 -13.21 -3.93
CA VAL A 23 17.64 -12.69 -5.16
C VAL A 23 18.68 -12.18 -6.14
N MET A 24 19.69 -11.42 -5.67
CA MET A 24 20.79 -10.96 -6.53
C MET A 24 21.63 -12.11 -7.11
N ASP A 25 21.84 -13.18 -6.36
CA ASP A 25 22.59 -14.35 -6.84
C ASP A 25 21.79 -15.15 -7.89
N ARG A 26 20.46 -15.27 -7.71
CA ARG A 26 19.55 -15.81 -8.73
C ARG A 26 19.57 -14.93 -9.99
N ALA A 27 19.58 -13.61 -9.83
CA ALA A 27 19.73 -12.68 -10.95
C ALA A 27 21.07 -12.86 -11.68
N LYS A 28 22.19 -13.02 -10.96
CA LYS A 28 23.48 -13.36 -11.57
C LYS A 28 23.47 -14.68 -12.34
N ALA A 29 22.66 -15.63 -11.88
CA ALA A 29 22.49 -16.93 -12.56
C ALA A 29 21.56 -16.86 -13.79
N GLY A 30 20.91 -15.73 -14.06
CA GLY A 30 19.99 -15.55 -15.19
C GLY A 30 18.60 -16.12 -14.99
N GLU A 31 18.17 -16.33 -13.73
CA GLU A 31 16.81 -16.77 -13.43
C GLU A 31 15.81 -15.63 -13.66
N ALA A 32 14.64 -15.93 -14.24
CA ALA A 32 13.55 -14.97 -14.36
C ALA A 32 13.03 -14.54 -12.98
N LEU A 33 12.88 -13.22 -12.74
CA LEU A 33 12.54 -12.68 -11.43
C LEU A 33 11.46 -11.59 -11.50
N ASN A 34 10.59 -11.56 -10.50
CA ASN A 34 9.51 -10.59 -10.37
C ASN A 34 9.90 -9.50 -9.35
N ILE A 35 10.04 -8.27 -9.83
CA ILE A 35 10.39 -7.09 -9.03
C ILE A 35 9.13 -6.26 -8.79
N ALA A 36 8.72 -6.15 -7.54
CA ALA A 36 7.45 -5.59 -7.15
C ALA A 36 7.59 -4.34 -6.27
N PHE A 37 6.62 -3.44 -6.42
CA PHE A 37 6.51 -2.19 -5.68
C PHE A 37 5.10 -2.07 -5.14
N LEU A 38 4.96 -1.90 -3.83
CA LEU A 38 3.70 -1.80 -3.11
C LEU A 38 3.67 -0.49 -2.34
N GLY A 39 2.65 0.34 -2.53
CA GLY A 39 2.59 1.64 -1.88
C GLY A 39 1.43 2.52 -2.33
N GLY A 40 1.50 3.78 -1.91
CA GLY A 40 0.54 4.81 -2.24
C GLY A 40 0.81 5.51 -3.58
N SER A 41 0.44 6.79 -3.65
CA SER A 41 0.56 7.63 -4.85
C SER A 41 2.00 7.82 -5.34
N ILE A 42 2.98 7.91 -4.44
CA ILE A 42 4.38 8.04 -4.84
C ILE A 42 4.86 6.77 -5.55
N THR A 43 4.45 5.59 -5.06
CA THR A 43 4.75 4.31 -5.71
C THR A 43 4.01 4.16 -7.03
N GLN A 44 2.75 4.61 -7.10
CA GLN A 44 1.98 4.67 -8.35
C GLN A 44 2.71 5.51 -9.43
N GLY A 45 3.47 6.53 -9.01
CA GLY A 45 4.18 7.45 -9.89
C GLY A 45 3.46 8.78 -10.11
N SER A 46 2.62 9.20 -9.14
CA SER A 46 1.94 10.51 -9.20
C SER A 46 2.95 11.64 -9.43
N LEU A 47 2.61 12.55 -10.34
CA LEU A 47 3.38 13.70 -10.81
C LEU A 47 4.68 13.37 -11.56
N SER A 48 5.00 12.10 -11.83
CA SER A 48 5.95 11.79 -12.90
C SER A 48 5.31 12.10 -14.26
N SER A 49 6.07 12.66 -15.19
CA SER A 49 5.55 13.01 -16.52
C SER A 49 5.25 11.79 -17.39
N LYS A 50 5.83 10.64 -17.04
CA LYS A 50 5.64 9.33 -17.68
C LYS A 50 5.82 8.20 -16.66
N PRO A 51 5.17 7.05 -16.82
CA PRO A 51 5.34 5.90 -15.93
C PRO A 51 6.80 5.47 -15.78
N GLU A 52 7.61 5.58 -16.85
CA GLU A 52 9.02 5.18 -16.87
C GLU A 52 9.93 6.14 -16.11
N LEU A 53 9.44 7.28 -15.65
CA LEU A 53 10.17 8.27 -14.85
C LEU A 53 9.82 8.23 -13.36
N CYS A 54 8.92 7.33 -12.93
CA CYS A 54 8.66 7.12 -11.51
C CYS A 54 9.83 6.37 -10.84
N TYR A 55 9.98 6.54 -9.52
CA TYR A 55 11.08 5.93 -8.78
C TYR A 55 11.08 4.40 -8.90
N ALA A 56 9.90 3.80 -8.91
CA ALA A 56 9.76 2.35 -9.01
C ALA A 56 10.34 1.81 -10.32
N TYR A 57 10.05 2.50 -11.43
CA TYR A 57 10.60 2.12 -12.73
C TYR A 57 12.13 2.37 -12.81
N HIS A 58 12.63 3.46 -12.23
CA HIS A 58 14.08 3.69 -12.15
C HIS A 58 14.82 2.59 -11.37
N VAL A 59 14.23 2.11 -10.26
CA VAL A 59 14.79 0.98 -9.49
C VAL A 59 14.72 -0.32 -10.29
N TYR A 60 13.62 -0.56 -11.00
CA TYR A 60 13.50 -1.70 -11.91
C TYR A 60 14.58 -1.66 -13.02
N GLU A 61 14.81 -0.51 -13.63
CA GLU A 61 15.88 -0.34 -14.63
C GLU A 61 17.28 -0.57 -14.03
N TRP A 62 17.49 -0.24 -12.74
CA TRP A 62 18.71 -0.59 -12.04
C TRP A 62 18.94 -2.11 -12.01
N TRP A 63 17.89 -2.91 -11.73
CA TRP A 63 17.97 -4.38 -11.76
C TRP A 63 18.36 -4.88 -13.16
N LYS A 64 17.70 -4.40 -14.19
CA LYS A 64 18.00 -4.77 -15.58
C LYS A 64 19.43 -4.43 -16.00
N LYS A 65 19.89 -3.23 -15.67
CA LYS A 65 21.25 -2.78 -16.00
C LYS A 65 22.31 -3.53 -15.21
N THR A 66 22.00 -3.88 -13.95
CA THR A 66 22.96 -4.57 -13.06
C THR A 66 23.08 -6.06 -13.41
N PHE A 67 22.01 -6.68 -13.85
CA PHE A 67 21.95 -8.11 -14.17
C PHE A 67 21.35 -8.34 -15.58
N PRO A 68 22.08 -7.96 -16.64
CA PRO A 68 21.53 -7.93 -18.00
C PRO A 68 21.21 -9.31 -18.59
N GLN A 69 21.62 -10.40 -17.94
CA GLN A 69 21.34 -11.79 -18.34
C GLN A 69 20.02 -12.31 -17.82
N THR A 70 19.28 -11.52 -17.01
CA THR A 70 18.05 -11.91 -16.32
C THR A 70 16.84 -11.25 -16.95
N ASP A 71 15.79 -12.03 -17.16
CA ASP A 71 14.47 -11.53 -17.51
C ASP A 71 13.74 -11.06 -16.23
N PHE A 72 13.46 -9.77 -16.16
CA PHE A 72 12.74 -9.18 -15.04
C PHE A 72 11.31 -8.81 -15.42
N THR A 73 10.34 -9.15 -14.55
CA THR A 73 8.98 -8.64 -14.63
C THR A 73 8.83 -7.45 -13.69
N TYR A 74 8.33 -6.31 -14.22
CA TYR A 74 7.97 -5.14 -13.43
C TYR A 74 6.53 -5.25 -12.93
N ILE A 75 6.33 -5.11 -11.61
CA ILE A 75 5.01 -5.14 -11.00
C ILE A 75 4.87 -3.91 -10.10
N ASN A 76 4.05 -2.96 -10.51
CA ASN A 76 3.72 -1.79 -9.70
C ASN A 76 2.31 -1.91 -9.15
N ALA A 77 2.18 -2.09 -7.83
CA ALA A 77 0.94 -2.16 -7.08
C ALA A 77 0.68 -0.87 -6.27
N GLY A 78 1.21 0.26 -6.72
CA GLY A 78 0.94 1.57 -6.12
C GLY A 78 -0.46 2.06 -6.49
N ILE A 79 -1.24 2.48 -5.49
CA ILE A 79 -2.58 3.05 -5.65
C ILE A 79 -2.68 4.32 -4.81
N GLY A 80 -2.99 5.44 -5.47
CA GLY A 80 -3.06 6.75 -4.82
C GLY A 80 -4.06 6.81 -3.68
N GLY A 81 -3.67 7.45 -2.57
CA GLY A 81 -4.52 7.66 -1.40
C GLY A 81 -4.76 6.41 -0.53
N THR A 82 -4.05 5.29 -0.78
CA THR A 82 -4.16 4.08 0.05
C THR A 82 -3.12 4.05 1.16
N THR A 83 -3.40 3.28 2.21
CA THR A 83 -2.56 3.10 3.41
C THR A 83 -2.00 1.68 3.48
N SER A 84 -1.18 1.38 4.49
CA SER A 84 -0.67 0.02 4.74
C SER A 84 -1.78 -0.99 5.02
N GLN A 85 -2.91 -0.56 5.55
CA GLN A 85 -4.09 -1.41 5.74
C GLN A 85 -4.64 -1.91 4.39
N PHE A 86 -4.67 -1.05 3.36
CA PHE A 86 -5.00 -1.46 2.01
C PHE A 86 -3.94 -2.41 1.42
N GLY A 87 -2.65 -2.12 1.67
CA GLY A 87 -1.54 -2.94 1.18
C GLY A 87 -1.64 -4.41 1.61
N ALA A 88 -2.16 -4.68 2.83
CA ALA A 88 -2.40 -6.04 3.30
C ALA A 88 -3.41 -6.81 2.43
N GLU A 89 -4.32 -6.10 1.74
CA GLU A 89 -5.34 -6.66 0.86
C GLU A 89 -4.97 -6.62 -0.64
N ALA A 90 -3.76 -6.14 -0.97
CA ALA A 90 -3.34 -6.05 -2.37
C ALA A 90 -3.12 -7.42 -3.02
N ASP A 91 -3.56 -7.55 -4.26
CA ASP A 91 -3.43 -8.79 -5.05
C ASP A 91 -1.98 -9.04 -5.54
N LEU A 92 -1.01 -8.28 -4.99
CA LEU A 92 0.39 -8.39 -5.34
C LEU A 92 0.96 -9.81 -5.18
N LEU A 93 0.55 -10.50 -4.12
CA LEU A 93 1.08 -11.83 -3.81
C LEU A 93 0.70 -12.89 -4.85
N SER A 94 -0.39 -12.69 -5.59
CA SER A 94 -0.78 -13.55 -6.72
C SER A 94 0.23 -13.51 -7.87
N LYS A 95 1.07 -12.47 -7.93
CA LYS A 95 2.13 -12.29 -8.94
C LYS A 95 3.45 -12.96 -8.54
N GLU A 96 3.48 -13.65 -7.40
CA GLU A 96 4.65 -14.39 -6.90
C GLU A 96 5.96 -13.54 -6.94
N PRO A 97 6.02 -12.40 -6.23
CA PRO A 97 7.19 -11.53 -6.26
C PRO A 97 8.42 -12.19 -5.63
N ASP A 98 9.61 -11.90 -6.17
CA ASP A 98 10.91 -12.28 -5.61
C ASP A 98 11.52 -11.17 -4.75
N PHE A 99 11.26 -9.92 -5.12
CA PHE A 99 11.67 -8.72 -4.37
C PHE A 99 10.51 -7.76 -4.29
N VAL A 100 10.26 -7.19 -3.10
CA VAL A 100 9.18 -6.24 -2.85
C VAL A 100 9.71 -5.00 -2.15
N ILE A 101 9.45 -3.83 -2.71
CA ILE A 101 9.54 -2.55 -1.99
C ILE A 101 8.17 -2.23 -1.39
N ILE A 102 8.13 -1.85 -0.10
CA ILE A 102 6.93 -1.42 0.61
C ILE A 102 7.09 0.03 1.03
N GLU A 103 6.16 0.92 0.59
CA GLU A 103 6.18 2.36 0.83
C GLU A 103 4.78 2.90 1.14
N PHE A 104 4.53 3.23 2.42
CA PHE A 104 3.29 3.87 2.90
C PHE A 104 3.55 4.98 3.93
N SER A 105 4.80 5.39 4.09
CA SER A 105 5.22 6.26 5.20
C SER A 105 4.62 7.65 5.21
N VAL A 106 4.08 8.11 4.08
CA VAL A 106 3.39 9.41 3.95
C VAL A 106 1.86 9.27 3.85
N ASN A 107 1.36 8.04 3.80
CA ASN A 107 -0.07 7.74 3.77
C ASN A 107 -0.59 7.30 5.13
N ASP A 108 0.26 6.61 5.90
CA ASP A 108 -0.03 6.19 7.26
C ASP A 108 0.26 7.33 8.24
N ASP A 109 -0.56 7.46 9.28
CA ASP A 109 -0.25 8.30 10.41
C ASP A 109 0.72 7.58 11.37
N SER A 110 1.47 8.37 12.15
CA SER A 110 2.40 7.82 13.15
C SER A 110 1.67 7.37 14.43
N THR A 111 0.80 6.35 14.30
CA THR A 111 -0.08 5.82 15.36
C THR A 111 0.16 4.32 15.59
N GLU A 112 -0.31 3.80 16.72
CA GLU A 112 -0.25 2.34 17.01
C GLU A 112 -1.15 1.55 16.04
N HIS A 113 -2.28 2.10 15.59
CA HIS A 113 -3.12 1.50 14.56
C HIS A 113 -2.31 1.24 13.28
N PHE A 114 -1.66 2.28 12.74
CA PHE A 114 -0.85 2.11 11.53
C PHE A 114 0.45 1.33 11.75
N MET A 115 0.95 1.25 12.98
CA MET A 115 2.02 0.31 13.28
C MET A 115 1.54 -1.14 13.12
N GLU A 116 0.33 -1.45 13.59
CA GLU A 116 -0.26 -2.79 13.51
C GLU A 116 -0.64 -3.17 12.07
N THR A 117 -1.29 -2.28 11.31
CA THR A 117 -1.62 -2.53 9.90
C THR A 117 -0.35 -2.74 9.06
N TYR A 118 0.68 -1.93 9.31
CA TYR A 118 1.98 -2.06 8.64
C TYR A 118 2.69 -3.35 9.01
N GLU A 119 2.65 -3.77 10.29
CA GLU A 119 3.17 -5.06 10.71
C GLU A 119 2.46 -6.20 9.99
N GLY A 120 1.12 -6.19 9.97
CA GLY A 120 0.31 -7.20 9.30
C GLY A 120 0.67 -7.33 7.83
N LEU A 121 0.80 -6.18 7.12
CA LEU A 121 1.26 -6.14 5.73
C LEU A 121 2.65 -6.73 5.55
N VAL A 122 3.64 -6.27 6.33
CA VAL A 122 5.02 -6.74 6.24
C VAL A 122 5.09 -8.24 6.49
N ARG A 123 4.38 -8.76 7.50
CA ARG A 123 4.30 -10.19 7.82
C ARG A 123 3.68 -10.98 6.67
N LYS A 124 2.55 -10.53 6.13
CA LYS A 124 1.85 -11.19 5.01
C LYS A 124 2.73 -11.30 3.77
N VAL A 125 3.46 -10.25 3.42
CA VAL A 125 4.41 -10.25 2.31
C VAL A 125 5.61 -11.17 2.61
N TYR A 126 6.24 -10.98 3.76
CA TYR A 126 7.48 -11.65 4.13
C TYR A 126 7.34 -13.17 4.30
N THR A 127 6.15 -13.64 4.73
CA THR A 127 5.83 -15.07 4.92
C THR A 127 5.10 -15.70 3.75
N SER A 128 4.82 -14.94 2.69
CA SER A 128 4.15 -15.46 1.50
C SER A 128 4.91 -16.62 0.86
N LYS A 129 4.26 -17.33 -0.05
CA LYS A 129 4.78 -18.57 -0.69
C LYS A 129 6.19 -18.41 -1.26
N THR A 130 6.48 -17.29 -1.91
CA THR A 130 7.79 -17.01 -2.54
C THR A 130 8.84 -16.54 -1.56
N LYS A 131 8.45 -16.15 -0.34
CA LYS A 131 9.35 -15.56 0.68
C LYS A 131 10.25 -14.47 0.11
N PRO A 132 9.67 -13.41 -0.48
CA PRO A 132 10.42 -12.40 -1.19
C PRO A 132 11.44 -11.69 -0.29
N ALA A 133 12.48 -11.13 -0.89
CA ALA A 133 13.26 -10.10 -0.22
C ALA A 133 12.41 -8.84 -0.08
N VAL A 134 12.43 -8.20 1.08
CA VAL A 134 11.65 -6.99 1.37
C VAL A 134 12.60 -5.84 1.67
N LEU A 135 12.35 -4.68 1.05
CA LEU A 135 12.98 -3.40 1.36
C LEU A 135 11.90 -2.39 1.74
N LEU A 136 12.00 -1.82 2.92
CA LEU A 136 11.08 -0.79 3.40
C LEU A 136 11.59 0.59 2.97
N VAL A 137 10.70 1.44 2.45
CA VAL A 137 11.04 2.78 1.97
C VAL A 137 10.22 3.81 2.71
N HIS A 138 10.90 4.84 3.23
CA HIS A 138 10.28 5.94 3.96
C HIS A 138 10.43 7.24 3.19
N ASN A 139 9.37 7.64 2.49
CA ASN A 139 9.23 8.99 1.93
C ASN A 139 8.86 10.00 3.02
N VAL A 140 8.73 11.26 2.67
CA VAL A 140 8.54 12.36 3.62
C VAL A 140 7.78 13.51 2.97
N PHE A 141 7.01 14.25 3.76
CA PHE A 141 6.52 15.58 3.37
C PHE A 141 7.67 16.58 3.40
N TYR A 142 8.02 17.15 2.27
CA TYR A 142 9.21 18.02 2.13
C TYR A 142 9.03 19.43 2.72
N ASN A 143 7.81 19.86 3.06
CA ASN A 143 7.55 21.13 3.75
C ASN A 143 7.77 21.07 5.27
N ASN A 144 7.60 19.89 5.90
CA ASN A 144 7.60 19.80 7.36
C ASN A 144 8.33 18.57 7.91
N GLY A 145 8.76 17.64 7.05
CA GLY A 145 9.44 16.41 7.46
C GLY A 145 8.55 15.33 8.05
N ALA A 146 7.22 15.48 8.00
CA ALA A 146 6.29 14.50 8.57
C ALA A 146 6.30 13.19 7.78
N ASN A 147 6.20 12.08 8.50
CA ASN A 147 5.94 10.74 7.97
C ASN A 147 5.72 9.74 9.13
N ALA A 148 5.35 8.51 8.81
CA ALA A 148 5.18 7.42 9.78
C ALA A 148 6.47 6.60 10.04
N GLN A 149 7.66 7.09 9.64
CA GLN A 149 8.92 6.35 9.79
C GLN A 149 9.20 5.91 11.23
N LEU A 150 8.71 6.66 12.24
CA LEU A 150 8.89 6.27 13.65
C LEU A 150 8.26 4.89 13.92
N MET A 151 7.03 4.67 13.48
CA MET A 151 6.28 3.42 13.68
C MET A 151 6.77 2.33 12.71
N HIS A 152 6.89 2.64 11.43
CA HIS A 152 7.42 1.70 10.43
C HIS A 152 8.85 1.26 10.74
N GLY A 153 9.69 2.16 11.28
CA GLY A 153 11.07 1.86 11.68
C GLY A 153 11.15 0.95 12.92
N ARG A 154 10.13 0.91 13.79
CA ARG A 154 10.03 -0.09 14.86
C ARG A 154 9.86 -1.48 14.27
N ILE A 155 8.97 -1.62 13.27
CA ILE A 155 8.76 -2.87 12.53
C ILE A 155 10.04 -3.28 11.79
N ALA A 156 10.68 -2.34 11.06
CA ALA A 156 11.94 -2.61 10.35
C ALA A 156 13.01 -3.20 11.27
N ARG A 157 13.22 -2.59 12.45
CA ARG A 157 14.22 -3.06 13.43
C ARG A 157 13.83 -4.39 14.06
N TYR A 158 12.55 -4.54 14.43
CA TYR A 158 12.08 -5.75 15.11
C TYR A 158 12.22 -6.99 14.22
N TYR A 159 11.86 -6.88 12.94
CA TYR A 159 11.99 -7.95 11.97
C TYR A 159 13.36 -7.99 11.27
N ASN A 160 14.29 -7.14 11.70
CA ASN A 160 15.62 -7.02 11.10
C ASN A 160 15.56 -6.87 9.56
N LEU A 161 14.62 -6.05 9.06
CA LEU A 161 14.43 -5.79 7.63
C LEU A 161 15.19 -4.53 7.20
N PRO A 162 15.77 -4.54 5.98
CA PRO A 162 16.41 -3.34 5.44
C PRO A 162 15.39 -2.23 5.21
N ALA A 163 15.80 -1.00 5.51
CA ALA A 163 14.98 0.19 5.31
C ALA A 163 15.81 1.39 4.86
N VAL A 164 15.27 2.18 3.94
CA VAL A 164 15.87 3.43 3.45
C VAL A 164 14.94 4.62 3.70
N SER A 165 15.51 5.83 3.87
CA SER A 165 14.80 7.02 4.31
C SER A 165 15.15 8.26 3.50
N MET A 166 14.14 8.90 2.94
CA MET A 166 14.25 10.22 2.31
C MET A 166 14.28 11.34 3.37
N GLN A 167 13.70 11.09 4.56
CA GLN A 167 13.77 12.02 5.69
C GLN A 167 15.21 12.23 6.19
N SER A 168 16.08 11.23 6.03
CA SER A 168 17.48 11.30 6.47
C SER A 168 18.45 11.69 5.36
N THR A 169 17.97 11.81 4.12
CA THR A 169 18.83 12.11 2.93
C THR A 169 18.40 13.36 2.20
N ILE A 170 17.29 13.30 1.45
CA ILE A 170 16.83 14.40 0.59
C ILE A 170 16.30 15.56 1.43
N TYR A 171 15.45 15.26 2.44
CA TYR A 171 14.82 16.29 3.27
C TYR A 171 15.82 17.23 3.96
N PRO A 172 16.95 16.78 4.56
CA PRO A 172 17.95 17.68 5.12
C PRO A 172 18.58 18.64 4.09
N GLU A 173 18.67 18.24 2.83
CA GLU A 173 19.18 19.09 1.75
C GLU A 173 18.14 20.17 1.38
N VAL A 174 16.86 19.83 1.42
CA VAL A 174 15.77 20.80 1.24
C VAL A 174 15.72 21.79 2.39
N VAL A 175 15.77 21.32 3.65
CA VAL A 175 15.79 22.20 4.83
C VAL A 175 16.98 23.16 4.82
N ALA A 176 18.12 22.69 4.32
CA ALA A 176 19.34 23.52 4.22
C ALA A 176 19.34 24.45 2.99
N GLY A 177 18.31 24.44 2.16
CA GLY A 177 18.22 25.25 0.94
C GLY A 177 19.24 24.88 -0.14
N ARG A 178 19.80 23.65 -0.10
CA ARG A 178 20.69 23.13 -1.16
C ARG A 178 19.91 22.45 -2.29
N ILE A 179 18.67 22.08 -2.01
CA ILE A 179 17.68 21.64 -3.00
C ILE A 179 16.45 22.52 -2.77
N GLU A 180 16.01 23.23 -3.78
CA GLU A 180 14.74 23.96 -3.71
C GLU A 180 13.59 22.95 -3.77
N ASN A 181 12.66 23.01 -2.80
CA ASN A 181 11.55 22.06 -2.69
C ASN A 181 10.79 21.92 -4.03
N ARG A 182 10.52 23.06 -4.70
CA ARG A 182 9.78 23.10 -5.98
C ARG A 182 10.55 22.55 -7.19
N GLU A 183 11.85 22.29 -7.06
CA GLU A 183 12.61 21.57 -8.09
C GLU A 183 12.30 20.08 -8.10
N ILE A 184 11.88 19.52 -6.96
CA ILE A 184 11.68 18.07 -6.78
C ILE A 184 10.23 17.68 -6.51
N THR A 185 9.39 18.60 -6.00
CA THR A 185 7.96 18.36 -5.75
C THR A 185 7.13 19.62 -6.01
N PRO A 186 6.02 19.53 -6.78
CA PRO A 186 5.12 20.66 -6.98
C PRO A 186 4.22 20.96 -5.79
N ASP A 187 3.92 19.99 -4.92
CA ASP A 187 2.92 20.03 -3.87
C ASP A 187 3.43 19.66 -2.47
N ASP A 188 4.74 19.71 -2.26
CA ASP A 188 5.45 19.34 -1.03
C ASP A 188 5.50 17.84 -0.70
N LEU A 189 4.85 16.99 -1.48
CA LEU A 189 4.75 15.55 -1.24
C LEU A 189 5.16 14.72 -2.45
N HIS A 190 4.40 14.85 -3.55
CA HIS A 190 4.59 13.99 -4.72
C HIS A 190 5.80 14.45 -5.54
N PRO A 191 6.79 13.56 -5.75
CA PRO A 191 7.94 13.89 -6.57
C PRO A 191 7.55 14.15 -8.03
N ASN A 192 8.18 15.15 -8.65
CA ASN A 192 8.24 15.25 -10.11
C ASN A 192 9.34 14.32 -10.65
N ASP A 193 9.65 14.36 -11.94
CA ASP A 193 10.67 13.50 -12.56
C ASP A 193 12.03 13.57 -11.84
N ALA A 194 12.46 14.77 -11.44
CA ALA A 194 13.73 14.98 -10.72
C ALA A 194 13.66 14.39 -9.30
N GLY A 195 12.53 14.59 -8.61
CA GLY A 195 12.29 14.02 -7.28
C GLY A 195 12.21 12.50 -7.29
N HIS A 196 11.52 11.91 -8.27
CA HIS A 196 11.48 10.46 -8.45
C HIS A 196 12.86 9.87 -8.72
N ALA A 197 13.68 10.53 -9.55
CA ALA A 197 15.07 10.11 -9.80
C ALA A 197 15.92 10.18 -8.51
N LEU A 198 15.71 11.21 -7.65
CA LEU A 198 16.40 11.31 -6.35
C LEU A 198 15.97 10.18 -5.40
N VAL A 199 14.66 9.90 -5.25
CA VAL A 199 14.16 8.78 -4.44
C VAL A 199 14.79 7.47 -4.92
N ALA A 200 14.78 7.21 -6.22
CA ALA A 200 15.42 6.04 -6.81
C ALA A 200 16.92 5.97 -6.52
N SER A 201 17.62 7.10 -6.54
CA SER A 201 19.08 7.14 -6.28
C SER A 201 19.42 6.73 -4.84
N VAL A 202 18.61 7.08 -3.85
CA VAL A 202 18.77 6.63 -2.45
C VAL A 202 18.59 5.11 -2.35
N ILE A 203 17.56 4.58 -3.02
CA ILE A 203 17.27 3.14 -3.02
C ILE A 203 18.39 2.36 -3.73
N THR A 204 18.78 2.79 -4.92
CA THR A 204 19.80 2.10 -5.72
C THR A 204 21.19 2.20 -5.10
N TYR A 205 21.51 3.30 -4.39
CA TYR A 205 22.72 3.37 -3.59
C TYR A 205 22.77 2.25 -2.53
N PHE A 206 21.67 2.03 -1.81
CA PHE A 206 21.57 0.91 -0.87
C PHE A 206 21.76 -0.44 -1.57
N LEU A 207 21.08 -0.65 -2.70
CA LEU A 207 21.20 -1.89 -3.48
C LEU A 207 22.63 -2.12 -4.00
N ASP A 208 23.35 -1.07 -4.39
CA ASP A 208 24.77 -1.15 -4.79
C ASP A 208 25.67 -1.55 -3.62
N LYS A 209 25.40 -1.03 -2.41
CA LYS A 209 26.11 -1.47 -1.20
C LYS A 209 25.85 -2.95 -0.94
N VAL A 210 24.60 -3.38 -0.96
CA VAL A 210 24.25 -4.79 -0.76
C VAL A 210 24.94 -5.69 -1.80
N LYS A 211 24.96 -5.28 -3.07
CA LYS A 211 25.61 -6.04 -4.16
C LYS A 211 27.10 -6.31 -3.87
N THR A 212 27.79 -5.34 -3.28
CA THR A 212 29.25 -5.40 -3.02
C THR A 212 29.60 -5.99 -1.65
N GLU A 213 28.65 -6.01 -0.70
CA GLU A 213 28.89 -6.60 0.61
C GLU A 213 29.06 -8.13 0.55
N ASP A 214 30.00 -8.65 1.31
CA ASP A 214 30.10 -10.08 1.55
C ASP A 214 29.08 -10.51 2.61
N ALA A 215 28.05 -11.27 2.21
CA ALA A 215 26.97 -11.71 3.09
C ALA A 215 27.10 -13.17 3.56
N THR A 216 28.32 -13.72 3.58
CA THR A 216 28.61 -15.11 3.92
C THR A 216 28.17 -15.50 5.32
N GLU A 217 27.95 -14.54 6.22
CA GLU A 217 27.62 -14.79 7.63
C GLU A 217 26.10 -14.81 7.92
N GLN A 218 25.24 -14.54 6.92
CA GLN A 218 23.80 -14.45 7.13
C GLN A 218 23.09 -15.75 6.76
N SER A 219 22.17 -16.17 7.59
CA SER A 219 21.23 -17.28 7.34
C SER A 219 19.82 -16.75 7.13
N GLU A 220 18.92 -17.61 6.70
CA GLU A 220 17.48 -17.30 6.71
C GLU A 220 17.09 -16.82 8.10
N PRO A 221 16.55 -15.61 8.25
CA PRO A 221 16.23 -15.07 9.56
C PRO A 221 15.07 -15.83 10.21
N ASP A 222 15.13 -16.00 11.51
CA ASP A 222 13.99 -16.46 12.29
C ASP A 222 12.87 -15.41 12.20
N TYR A 223 11.63 -15.92 12.15
CA TYR A 223 10.46 -15.06 12.09
C TYR A 223 9.87 -14.92 13.48
N PRO A 224 10.00 -13.75 14.13
CA PRO A 224 9.59 -13.58 15.51
C PRO A 224 8.05 -13.58 15.66
N THR A 225 7.58 -13.76 16.90
CA THR A 225 6.18 -13.48 17.24
C THR A 225 5.85 -12.02 16.93
N PRO A 226 4.58 -11.68 16.65
CA PRO A 226 4.22 -10.29 16.36
C PRO A 226 4.60 -9.32 17.48
N LEU A 227 4.93 -8.09 17.10
CA LEU A 227 5.20 -6.99 18.02
C LEU A 227 3.90 -6.33 18.51
N THR A 228 2.87 -6.29 17.66
CA THR A 228 1.53 -5.79 17.96
C THR A 228 0.56 -6.96 18.18
N LYS A 229 -0.73 -6.70 18.30
CA LYS A 229 -1.76 -7.75 18.30
C LYS A 229 -1.82 -8.50 16.96
N ASN A 230 -1.35 -7.86 15.89
CA ASN A 230 -1.24 -8.45 14.55
C ASN A 230 -2.57 -8.98 13.99
N THR A 231 -3.64 -8.25 14.22
CA THR A 231 -4.98 -8.66 13.77
C THR A 231 -5.18 -8.48 12.27
N TYR A 232 -4.29 -7.75 11.58
CA TYR A 232 -4.41 -7.46 10.15
C TYR A 232 -3.62 -8.40 9.21
N GLU A 233 -2.75 -9.28 9.72
CA GLU A 233 -1.99 -10.23 8.88
C GLU A 233 -2.91 -11.20 8.11
N LYS A 234 -4.06 -11.57 8.70
CA LYS A 234 -5.01 -12.53 8.15
C LYS A 234 -6.32 -11.87 7.71
N SER A 235 -6.23 -10.72 7.09
CA SER A 235 -7.41 -10.08 6.53
C SER A 235 -7.98 -10.88 5.35
N ILE A 236 -9.30 -10.98 5.30
CA ILE A 236 -10.08 -11.59 4.22
C ILE A 236 -10.96 -10.51 3.62
N ARG A 237 -10.83 -10.31 2.31
CA ARG A 237 -11.62 -9.36 1.54
C ARG A 237 -12.81 -10.07 0.90
N HIS A 238 -14.02 -9.73 1.35
CA HIS A 238 -15.29 -10.21 0.82
C HIS A 238 -15.68 -9.38 -0.39
N GLN A 239 -15.85 -10.03 -1.54
CA GLN A 239 -16.20 -9.43 -2.83
C GLN A 239 -17.34 -10.21 -3.49
N ASN A 240 -17.74 -9.84 -4.71
CA ASN A 240 -18.90 -10.40 -5.40
C ASN A 240 -18.75 -11.88 -5.83
N SER A 241 -17.63 -12.49 -5.58
CA SER A 241 -17.43 -13.93 -5.70
C SER A 241 -17.93 -14.73 -4.49
N ASP A 242 -18.26 -14.06 -3.38
CA ASP A 242 -18.72 -14.72 -2.17
C ASP A 242 -20.19 -15.18 -2.31
N GLU A 243 -20.47 -16.42 -1.91
CA GLU A 243 -21.79 -17.04 -2.09
C GLU A 243 -22.82 -16.60 -1.02
N ASN A 244 -22.37 -16.16 0.15
CA ASN A 244 -23.23 -15.85 1.30
C ASN A 244 -23.53 -14.35 1.41
N VAL A 245 -23.97 -13.74 0.32
CA VAL A 245 -24.28 -12.30 0.24
C VAL A 245 -25.77 -12.13 -0.08
N VAL A 246 -26.46 -11.34 0.72
CA VAL A 246 -27.88 -11.00 0.48
C VAL A 246 -27.97 -9.58 -0.08
N CYS A 247 -28.36 -9.46 -1.35
CA CYS A 247 -28.51 -8.19 -2.05
C CYS A 247 -29.97 -7.78 -2.20
N HIS A 248 -30.29 -6.55 -1.82
CA HIS A 248 -31.56 -5.88 -2.10
C HIS A 248 -31.24 -4.59 -2.86
N GLY A 249 -31.25 -4.64 -4.19
CA GLY A 249 -30.91 -3.51 -5.07
C GLY A 249 -29.43 -3.35 -5.42
N PHE A 250 -28.52 -3.92 -4.65
CA PHE A 250 -27.09 -4.02 -5.04
C PHE A 250 -26.90 -5.04 -6.18
N VAL A 251 -26.09 -4.67 -7.16
CA VAL A 251 -25.78 -5.48 -8.35
C VAL A 251 -24.28 -5.73 -8.43
N ALA A 252 -23.89 -7.00 -8.58
CA ALA A 252 -22.50 -7.41 -8.70
C ALA A 252 -21.84 -6.83 -9.98
N ASP A 253 -20.63 -6.28 -9.86
CA ASP A 253 -19.81 -5.88 -10.99
C ASP A 253 -19.05 -7.09 -11.54
N THR A 254 -19.46 -7.58 -12.68
CA THR A 254 -18.85 -8.73 -13.38
C THR A 254 -17.85 -8.29 -14.45
N SER A 255 -17.49 -7.02 -14.52
CA SER A 255 -16.51 -6.53 -15.48
C SER A 255 -15.10 -7.04 -15.16
N ALA A 256 -14.33 -7.37 -16.20
CA ALA A 256 -12.99 -7.91 -16.05
C ALA A 256 -12.03 -6.87 -15.46
N GLN A 257 -11.25 -7.28 -14.46
CA GLN A 257 -10.11 -6.52 -13.96
C GLN A 257 -8.96 -6.57 -14.97
N ARG A 258 -8.39 -5.44 -15.32
CA ARG A 258 -7.31 -5.34 -16.30
C ARG A 258 -5.94 -5.62 -15.69
N ASP A 259 -5.69 -5.09 -14.48
CA ASP A 259 -4.49 -5.34 -13.69
C ASP A 259 -4.78 -5.13 -12.18
N ILE A 260 -3.76 -5.34 -11.33
CA ILE A 260 -3.90 -5.28 -9.87
C ILE A 260 -4.21 -3.88 -9.34
N THR A 261 -4.03 -2.83 -10.13
CA THR A 261 -4.33 -1.44 -9.76
C THR A 261 -5.73 -0.99 -10.22
N ASP A 262 -6.43 -1.81 -11.00
CA ASP A 262 -7.83 -1.59 -11.37
C ASP A 262 -8.74 -1.98 -10.20
N CYS A 263 -8.73 -1.18 -9.15
CA CYS A 263 -9.28 -1.52 -7.83
C CYS A 263 -10.82 -1.43 -7.75
N PHE A 264 -11.49 -0.78 -8.72
CA PHE A 264 -12.96 -0.69 -8.76
C PHE A 264 -13.55 -1.82 -9.58
N LYS A 265 -13.26 -3.06 -9.14
CA LYS A 265 -13.69 -4.32 -9.76
C LYS A 265 -14.12 -5.32 -8.70
N HIS A 266 -14.94 -6.29 -9.12
CA HIS A 266 -15.38 -7.39 -8.28
C HIS A 266 -16.20 -6.97 -7.04
N GLY A 267 -16.72 -5.74 -7.03
CA GLY A 267 -17.60 -5.23 -5.99
C GLY A 267 -19.07 -5.24 -6.40
N TRP A 268 -19.84 -4.32 -5.83
CA TRP A 268 -21.26 -4.15 -6.11
C TRP A 268 -21.59 -2.67 -6.30
N THR A 269 -22.62 -2.41 -7.10
CA THR A 269 -23.18 -1.06 -7.33
C THR A 269 -24.62 -0.97 -6.88
N ALA A 270 -25.02 0.21 -6.36
CA ALA A 270 -26.39 0.53 -6.02
C ALA A 270 -26.69 2.02 -6.30
N SER A 271 -27.98 2.34 -6.56
CA SER A 271 -28.36 3.71 -6.98
C SER A 271 -29.64 4.23 -6.31
N LYS A 272 -30.36 3.41 -5.58
CA LYS A 272 -31.65 3.82 -5.01
C LYS A 272 -31.58 3.86 -3.49
N LYS A 273 -32.12 4.92 -2.91
CA LYS A 273 -32.30 5.00 -1.45
C LYS A 273 -33.03 3.77 -0.93
N GLY A 274 -32.46 3.13 0.09
CA GLY A 274 -32.94 1.89 0.68
C GLY A 274 -32.38 0.61 0.06
N ASP A 275 -31.66 0.69 -1.07
CA ASP A 275 -30.88 -0.46 -1.54
C ASP A 275 -29.91 -0.89 -0.44
N SER A 276 -29.82 -2.20 -0.17
CA SER A 276 -28.96 -2.74 0.87
C SER A 276 -28.27 -4.05 0.45
N ILE A 277 -27.14 -4.34 1.08
CA ILE A 277 -26.38 -5.58 0.96
C ILE A 277 -25.97 -6.03 2.35
N THR A 278 -26.10 -7.33 2.62
CA THR A 278 -25.74 -7.92 3.91
C THR A 278 -24.76 -9.07 3.68
N LEU A 279 -23.67 -9.08 4.47
CA LEU A 279 -22.64 -10.12 4.47
C LEU A 279 -22.43 -10.65 5.90
N ASP A 280 -22.06 -11.92 6.00
CA ASP A 280 -21.51 -12.50 7.22
C ASP A 280 -19.98 -12.44 7.14
N VAL A 281 -19.34 -11.71 8.07
CA VAL A 281 -17.90 -11.39 8.03
C VAL A 281 -17.24 -11.82 9.33
N GLU A 282 -16.33 -12.79 9.26
CA GLU A 282 -15.57 -13.26 10.43
C GLU A 282 -14.40 -12.33 10.74
N GLY A 283 -14.26 -11.93 12.01
CA GLY A 283 -13.13 -11.13 12.45
C GLY A 283 -13.33 -10.46 13.80
N CYS A 284 -12.27 -9.85 14.31
CA CYS A 284 -12.30 -8.88 15.42
C CYS A 284 -12.19 -7.44 14.94
N ASN A 285 -11.78 -7.25 13.68
CA ASN A 285 -11.86 -5.96 12.98
C ASN A 285 -12.73 -6.11 11.74
N ILE A 286 -13.55 -5.10 11.50
CA ILE A 286 -14.40 -4.98 10.31
C ILE A 286 -14.04 -3.66 9.62
N SER A 287 -13.70 -3.73 8.35
CA SER A 287 -13.41 -2.57 7.52
C SER A 287 -14.19 -2.64 6.22
N VAL A 288 -14.36 -1.49 5.57
CA VAL A 288 -15.09 -1.38 4.30
C VAL A 288 -14.25 -0.61 3.29
N GLN A 289 -14.25 -1.09 2.05
CA GLN A 289 -13.68 -0.38 0.91
C GLN A 289 -14.80 0.06 -0.03
N TYR A 290 -14.81 1.34 -0.39
CA TYR A 290 -15.77 1.89 -1.33
C TYR A 290 -15.13 2.98 -2.18
N ARG A 291 -15.78 3.33 -3.29
CA ARG A 291 -15.31 4.40 -4.17
C ARG A 291 -15.82 5.75 -3.67
N LYS A 292 -14.92 6.69 -3.44
CA LYS A 292 -15.22 8.13 -3.43
C LYS A 292 -14.97 8.69 -4.82
N SER A 293 -15.96 9.37 -5.38
CA SER A 293 -15.92 9.82 -6.78
C SER A 293 -15.84 11.33 -6.89
N VAL A 294 -14.96 11.80 -7.79
CA VAL A 294 -14.88 13.21 -8.21
C VAL A 294 -16.06 13.62 -9.10
N LYS A 295 -16.89 12.67 -9.57
CA LYS A 295 -18.10 12.93 -10.34
C LYS A 295 -19.27 13.14 -9.38
N LEU A 296 -19.65 14.38 -9.18
CA LEU A 296 -20.62 14.81 -8.18
C LEU A 296 -21.98 15.18 -8.80
N PRO A 297 -23.07 14.99 -8.05
CA PRO A 297 -23.14 14.30 -6.76
C PRO A 297 -23.01 12.78 -6.90
N ALA A 298 -22.68 12.11 -5.80
CA ALA A 298 -22.65 10.67 -5.67
C ALA A 298 -23.46 10.24 -4.44
N PRO A 299 -24.02 9.01 -4.41
CA PRO A 299 -24.82 8.52 -3.29
C PRO A 299 -24.04 8.43 -1.98
N VAL A 300 -24.81 8.43 -0.88
CA VAL A 300 -24.29 8.16 0.47
C VAL A 300 -24.92 6.89 1.00
N ALA A 301 -24.09 6.06 1.62
CA ALA A 301 -24.52 4.87 2.33
C ALA A 301 -24.20 4.99 3.83
N GLU A 302 -24.68 4.03 4.60
CA GLU A 302 -24.23 3.76 5.96
C GLU A 302 -23.87 2.28 6.08
N ILE A 303 -22.93 1.96 6.97
CA ILE A 303 -22.58 0.60 7.33
C ILE A 303 -22.99 0.34 8.77
N ILE A 304 -23.62 -0.82 9.01
CA ILE A 304 -24.17 -1.25 10.30
C ILE A 304 -23.59 -2.63 10.61
N VAL A 305 -23.00 -2.79 11.79
CA VAL A 305 -22.48 -4.07 12.27
C VAL A 305 -23.41 -4.63 13.34
N ASP A 306 -23.78 -5.91 13.22
CA ASP A 306 -24.64 -6.66 14.17
C ASP A 306 -26.00 -6.00 14.46
N GLY A 307 -26.50 -5.18 13.53
CA GLY A 307 -27.80 -4.49 13.68
C GLY A 307 -27.75 -3.26 14.58
N ASP A 308 -26.56 -2.81 15.00
CA ASP A 308 -26.36 -1.62 15.82
C ASP A 308 -26.48 -0.33 14.98
N ALA A 309 -27.73 0.05 14.71
CA ALA A 309 -28.03 1.25 13.92
C ALA A 309 -27.71 2.58 14.65
N GLU A 310 -27.52 2.56 15.98
CA GLU A 310 -27.14 3.76 16.75
C GLU A 310 -25.68 4.15 16.49
N HIS A 311 -24.84 3.16 16.15
CA HIS A 311 -23.43 3.36 15.81
C HIS A 311 -23.14 3.15 14.31
N ALA A 312 -24.16 3.31 13.46
CA ALA A 312 -23.99 3.25 12.00
C ALA A 312 -22.96 4.31 11.54
N VAL A 313 -22.02 3.91 10.67
CA VAL A 313 -21.01 4.80 10.12
C VAL A 313 -21.40 5.25 8.72
N ARG A 314 -21.34 6.56 8.46
CA ARG A 314 -21.66 7.17 7.18
C ARG A 314 -20.55 6.91 6.17
N LEU A 315 -20.89 6.40 5.00
CA LEU A 315 -20.01 6.19 3.86
C LEU A 315 -20.38 7.20 2.75
N ASP A 316 -19.67 8.31 2.70
CA ASP A 316 -19.93 9.38 1.72
C ASP A 316 -19.10 9.15 0.46
N ALA A 317 -19.77 8.79 -0.65
CA ALA A 317 -19.09 8.56 -1.92
C ALA A 317 -18.71 9.85 -2.68
N ASN A 318 -19.05 11.03 -2.16
CA ASN A 318 -18.61 12.31 -2.73
C ASN A 318 -17.15 12.59 -2.41
N PHE A 319 -16.39 13.05 -3.40
CA PHE A 319 -14.99 13.41 -3.25
C PHE A 319 -14.70 14.76 -3.91
N ASP A 320 -14.53 15.78 -3.09
CA ASP A 320 -14.31 17.16 -3.52
C ASP A 320 -12.82 17.41 -3.85
N GLU A 321 -12.27 16.58 -4.73
CA GLU A 321 -10.90 16.67 -5.23
C GLU A 321 -10.91 16.55 -6.76
N THR A 322 -9.76 16.71 -7.40
CA THR A 322 -9.66 16.75 -8.87
C THR A 322 -8.76 15.70 -9.49
N TRP A 323 -8.09 14.88 -8.68
CA TRP A 323 -7.07 13.95 -9.17
C TRP A 323 -7.62 12.58 -9.59
N GLY A 324 -8.88 12.28 -9.33
CA GLY A 324 -9.54 11.03 -9.72
C GLY A 324 -10.33 10.38 -8.58
N ASP A 325 -11.03 9.30 -8.90
CA ASP A 325 -11.77 8.54 -7.89
C ASP A 325 -10.80 7.91 -6.88
N LYS A 326 -11.13 8.01 -5.57
CA LYS A 326 -10.35 7.46 -4.45
C LYS A 326 -10.93 6.14 -3.99
N LEU A 327 -10.06 5.16 -3.76
CA LEU A 327 -10.42 3.98 -2.98
C LEU A 327 -10.37 4.35 -1.49
N GLU A 328 -11.52 4.52 -0.89
CA GLU A 328 -11.63 4.75 0.55
C GLU A 328 -11.63 3.44 1.31
N LEU A 329 -10.96 3.41 2.44
CA LEU A 329 -10.98 2.30 3.39
C LEU A 329 -11.23 2.86 4.78
N ASP A 330 -12.37 2.48 5.37
CA ASP A 330 -12.75 2.87 6.72
C ASP A 330 -12.78 1.63 7.64
N THR A 331 -12.16 1.75 8.83
CA THR A 331 -12.27 0.73 9.88
C THR A 331 -13.48 1.03 10.73
N ILE A 332 -14.43 0.08 10.77
CA ILE A 332 -15.73 0.24 11.42
C ILE A 332 -15.73 -0.36 12.83
N LEU A 333 -15.11 -1.51 12.98
CA LEU A 333 -14.89 -2.19 14.26
C LEU A 333 -13.40 -2.49 14.38
N GLU A 334 -12.80 -2.15 15.51
CA GLU A 334 -11.39 -2.43 15.79
C GLU A 334 -11.27 -3.13 17.15
N HIS A 335 -10.54 -4.25 17.16
CA HIS A 335 -10.29 -5.06 18.36
C HIS A 335 -11.57 -5.47 19.12
N GLY A 336 -12.65 -5.71 18.38
CA GLY A 336 -13.89 -6.21 18.91
C GLY A 336 -13.82 -7.72 19.25
N GLU A 337 -14.96 -8.31 19.48
CA GLU A 337 -15.07 -9.75 19.68
C GLU A 337 -14.76 -10.49 18.36
N ASN A 338 -13.91 -11.52 18.43
CA ASN A 338 -13.62 -12.34 17.24
C ASN A 338 -14.74 -13.35 17.01
N LYS A 339 -15.63 -13.01 16.09
CA LYS A 339 -16.81 -13.81 15.71
C LYS A 339 -17.23 -13.52 14.28
N VAL A 340 -18.27 -14.20 13.83
CA VAL A 340 -18.99 -13.82 12.61
C VAL A 340 -19.91 -12.63 12.92
N HIS A 341 -19.63 -11.48 12.30
CA HIS A 341 -20.43 -10.28 12.37
C HIS A 341 -21.37 -10.20 11.17
N LYS A 342 -22.60 -9.74 11.41
CA LYS A 342 -23.53 -9.41 10.36
C LYS A 342 -23.32 -7.95 9.94
N VAL A 343 -22.81 -7.73 8.72
CA VAL A 343 -22.50 -6.41 8.19
C VAL A 343 -23.52 -6.03 7.13
N GLU A 344 -24.23 -4.92 7.33
CA GLU A 344 -25.18 -4.35 6.37
C GLU A 344 -24.62 -3.02 5.84
N VAL A 345 -24.60 -2.84 4.51
CA VAL A 345 -24.37 -1.55 3.85
C VAL A 345 -25.68 -1.14 3.17
N ARG A 346 -26.17 0.08 3.49
CA ARG A 346 -27.47 0.56 3.01
C ARG A 346 -27.37 2.00 2.48
N LEU A 347 -27.94 2.28 1.32
CA LEU A 347 -28.00 3.64 0.77
C LEU A 347 -29.02 4.48 1.55
N THR A 348 -28.55 5.62 2.08
CA THR A 348 -29.34 6.56 2.87
C THR A 348 -29.69 7.83 2.12
N GLU A 349 -28.82 8.29 1.20
CA GLU A 349 -29.05 9.49 0.42
C GLU A 349 -28.74 9.22 -1.07
N THR A 350 -29.66 9.60 -1.94
CA THR A 350 -29.53 9.54 -3.41
C THR A 350 -30.23 10.74 -4.02
N HIS A 351 -29.76 11.16 -5.20
CA HIS A 351 -30.33 12.28 -5.96
C HIS A 351 -30.66 11.83 -7.37
N GLU A 352 -31.65 12.44 -8.00
CA GLU A 352 -32.03 12.12 -9.39
C GLU A 352 -30.90 12.37 -10.41
N ASN A 353 -29.97 13.27 -10.04
CA ASN A 353 -28.81 13.66 -10.85
C ASN A 353 -27.49 13.07 -10.35
N ASP A 354 -27.52 12.02 -9.54
CA ASP A 354 -26.27 11.31 -9.15
C ASP A 354 -25.48 10.92 -10.40
N ALA A 355 -24.22 11.37 -10.45
CA ALA A 355 -23.38 11.20 -11.65
C ALA A 355 -22.83 9.77 -11.78
N VAL A 356 -22.78 9.02 -10.66
CA VAL A 356 -22.30 7.64 -10.58
C VAL A 356 -23.10 6.87 -9.53
N PRO A 357 -23.20 5.54 -9.62
CA PRO A 357 -23.75 4.72 -8.55
C PRO A 357 -22.77 4.69 -7.35
N PHE A 358 -23.29 4.41 -6.15
CA PHE A 358 -22.44 3.95 -5.04
C PHE A 358 -21.72 2.66 -5.44
N TYR A 359 -20.42 2.57 -5.17
CA TYR A 359 -19.64 1.39 -5.48
C TYR A 359 -19.01 0.85 -4.18
N LEU A 360 -19.56 -0.25 -3.68
CA LEU A 360 -18.95 -1.04 -2.61
C LEU A 360 -17.89 -1.96 -3.22
N VAL A 361 -16.63 -1.74 -2.89
CA VAL A 361 -15.53 -2.55 -3.43
C VAL A 361 -15.42 -3.87 -2.67
N SER A 362 -15.47 -3.81 -1.33
CA SER A 362 -15.39 -5.00 -0.48
C SER A 362 -15.76 -4.68 0.97
N VAL A 363 -16.07 -5.71 1.75
CA VAL A 363 -16.02 -5.68 3.21
C VAL A 363 -14.89 -6.59 3.66
N ILE A 364 -14.14 -6.18 4.68
CA ILE A 364 -12.93 -6.87 5.13
C ILE A 364 -13.11 -7.30 6.57
N GLY A 365 -12.93 -8.60 6.82
CA GLY A 365 -12.77 -9.15 8.16
C GLY A 365 -11.31 -9.46 8.43
N SER A 366 -10.81 -9.12 9.63
CA SER A 366 -9.49 -9.52 10.06
C SER A 366 -9.48 -9.99 11.51
N SER A 367 -8.63 -10.96 11.83
CA SER A 367 -8.67 -11.66 13.12
C SER A 367 -7.28 -11.93 13.66
N GLU A 368 -7.22 -12.12 14.97
CA GLU A 368 -6.04 -12.65 15.63
C GLU A 368 -5.69 -14.04 15.08
N LYS A 369 -4.44 -14.40 15.19
CA LYS A 369 -3.91 -15.70 14.79
C LYS A 369 -4.47 -16.86 15.64
#